data_867943f3f8948f6a76e683829bd5859c
#
_entry.id   867943f3f8948f6a76e683829bd5859c
#
_cell.length_a   1.000
_cell.length_b   1.000
_cell.length_c   1.000
_cell.angle_alpha   90.00
_cell.angle_beta   90.00
_cell.angle_gamma   90.00
#
_symmetry.space_group_name_H-M   'P 1'
#
loop_
_entity.id
_entity.type
_entity.pdbx_description
1 polymer ?
#
loop_
_entity_poly.entity_id
_entity_poly.type
_entity_poly.pdbx_seq_one_letter_code
_entity_poly.pdbx_strand_id
1 'polypeptide(L)'
;ETSIKSLQKRHHCYSEKGKRCVIKTQSQEVFKKYTGIFAISVDGVIEWDLYEKGGINTDRLIEFLKKNITSKLRNKLIILDNASSHRNERIKELVNKHNNILYAVPYQHFTNSIENYFSMLKSRLQKLDGLTHIKLKENIENVISKIPKEKYRNIFKGAYERPEKYVAKNKTRKIKKNYL
;
A
#
# COMPACT_ATOMS: atom_id res chain seq x y z
N GLU A 1 2.91 -4.03 -1.69
CA GLU A 1 2.52 -4.83 -0.52
C GLU A 1 2.33 -3.93 0.70
N THR A 2 1.36 -4.26 1.55
CA THR A 2 1.18 -3.52 2.81
C THR A 2 0.63 -4.41 3.91
N SER A 3 1.04 -4.09 5.16
CA SER A 3 0.48 -4.74 6.34
C SER A 3 -0.80 -4.03 6.79
N ILE A 4 -1.87 -4.80 6.99
CA ILE A 4 -3.16 -4.32 7.49
C ILE A 4 -3.46 -5.05 8.80
N LYS A 5 -3.72 -4.30 9.86
CA LYS A 5 -4.13 -4.87 11.16
C LYS A 5 -5.65 -5.02 11.20
N SER A 6 -6.13 -6.09 11.80
CA SER A 6 -7.57 -6.31 12.00
C SER A 6 -8.25 -5.14 12.73
N LEU A 7 -7.55 -4.53 13.67
CA LEU A 7 -7.94 -3.30 14.33
C LEU A 7 -6.83 -2.26 14.14
N GLN A 8 -7.15 -1.21 13.40
CA GLN A 8 -6.27 -0.05 13.24
C GLN A 8 -6.49 0.88 14.43
N LYS A 9 -5.56 0.90 15.39
CA LYS A 9 -5.65 1.83 16.54
C LYS A 9 -5.55 3.27 16.07
N ARG A 10 -6.47 4.11 16.52
CA ARG A 10 -6.34 5.56 16.41
C ARG A 10 -5.30 6.03 17.42
N HIS A 11 -4.42 6.93 17.01
CA HIS A 11 -3.45 7.55 17.92
C HIS A 11 -4.07 8.66 18.76
N HIS A 12 -5.21 9.22 18.31
CA HIS A 12 -5.90 10.33 18.97
C HIS A 12 -7.40 10.03 19.07
N CYS A 13 -7.99 10.43 20.16
CA CYS A 13 -9.41 10.41 20.38
C CYS A 13 -9.84 11.58 21.27
N TYR A 14 -11.13 11.89 21.25
CA TYR A 14 -11.71 12.91 22.11
C TYR A 14 -12.42 12.25 23.29
N SER A 15 -12.21 12.78 24.48
CA SER A 15 -12.94 12.42 25.69
C SER A 15 -13.15 13.67 26.55
N GLU A 16 -14.06 13.60 27.49
CA GLU A 16 -14.22 14.66 28.47
C GLU A 16 -12.93 14.86 29.26
N LYS A 17 -12.66 16.11 29.65
CA LYS A 17 -11.48 16.46 30.45
C LYS A 17 -11.44 15.60 31.73
N GLY A 18 -10.33 14.94 31.96
CA GLY A 18 -10.12 14.06 33.11
C GLY A 18 -10.60 12.62 32.92
N LYS A 19 -11.23 12.27 31.79
CA LYS A 19 -11.61 10.88 31.47
C LYS A 19 -10.66 10.26 30.46
N ARG A 20 -10.31 8.99 30.67
CA ARG A 20 -9.51 8.23 29.71
C ARG A 20 -10.34 7.90 28.47
N CYS A 21 -9.79 8.16 27.29
CA CYS A 21 -10.42 7.73 26.05
C CYS A 21 -10.31 6.21 25.90
N VAL A 22 -11.44 5.53 25.86
CA VAL A 22 -11.54 4.07 25.74
C VAL A 22 -12.35 3.73 24.51
N ILE A 23 -11.75 2.94 23.61
CA ILE A 23 -12.47 2.32 22.50
C ILE A 23 -12.91 0.93 22.97
N LYS A 24 -14.21 0.74 23.16
CA LYS A 24 -14.77 -0.58 23.41
C LYS A 24 -14.89 -1.34 22.09
N THR A 25 -14.26 -2.48 21.96
CA THR A 25 -14.42 -3.39 20.82
C THR A 25 -15.25 -4.58 21.27
N GLN A 26 -16.10 -5.10 20.40
CA GLN A 26 -16.95 -6.26 20.69
C GLN A 26 -16.18 -7.59 20.57
N SER A 27 -14.94 -7.57 20.11
CA SER A 27 -14.16 -8.77 19.87
C SER A 27 -13.08 -8.96 20.92
N GLN A 28 -13.03 -10.17 21.46
CA GLN A 28 -11.94 -10.68 22.27
C GLN A 28 -10.75 -11.14 21.40
N GLU A 29 -10.86 -11.13 20.08
CA GLU A 29 -9.80 -11.56 19.18
C GLU A 29 -8.63 -10.58 19.18
N VAL A 30 -7.50 -11.11 19.57
CA VAL A 30 -6.20 -10.43 19.57
C VAL A 30 -5.82 -10.02 18.14
N PHE A 31 -5.33 -8.81 18.01
CA PHE A 31 -4.84 -8.13 16.82
C PHE A 31 -4.14 -9.03 15.80
N LYS A 32 -4.89 -9.51 14.82
CA LYS A 32 -4.31 -10.21 13.67
C LYS A 32 -3.71 -9.21 12.69
N LYS A 33 -2.59 -9.58 12.11
CA LYS A 33 -1.90 -8.82 11.08
C LYS A 33 -2.03 -9.58 9.77
N TYR A 34 -2.61 -8.93 8.78
CA TYR A 34 -2.78 -9.43 7.42
C TYR A 34 -1.82 -8.77 6.47
N THR A 35 -1.50 -9.42 5.37
CA THR A 35 -0.70 -8.85 4.31
C THR A 35 -1.56 -8.63 3.08
N GLY A 36 -1.69 -7.36 2.65
CA GLY A 36 -2.44 -6.99 1.45
C GLY A 36 -1.51 -6.74 0.27
N ILE A 37 -1.86 -7.28 -0.89
CA ILE A 37 -1.27 -6.93 -2.18
C ILE A 37 -2.29 -6.15 -3.00
N PHE A 38 -1.86 -5.07 -3.63
CA PHE A 38 -2.72 -4.19 -4.42
C PHE A 38 -2.03 -3.79 -5.70
N ALA A 39 -2.80 -3.70 -6.78
CA ALA A 39 -2.43 -3.05 -8.01
C ALA A 39 -3.38 -1.87 -8.26
N ILE A 40 -2.82 -0.69 -8.46
CA ILE A 40 -3.59 0.54 -8.68
C ILE A 40 -3.21 1.20 -10.01
N SER A 41 -4.15 1.94 -10.57
CA SER A 41 -3.96 2.82 -11.72
C SER A 41 -4.49 4.22 -11.42
N VAL A 42 -4.39 5.12 -12.38
CA VAL A 42 -5.00 6.46 -12.31
C VAL A 42 -6.53 6.44 -12.24
N ASP A 43 -7.15 5.32 -12.59
CA ASP A 43 -8.60 5.16 -12.59
C ASP A 43 -9.13 4.39 -11.38
N GLY A 44 -8.25 3.80 -10.57
CA GLY A 44 -8.66 3.06 -9.38
C GLY A 44 -7.78 1.85 -9.08
N VAL A 45 -8.27 1.00 -8.17
CA VAL A 45 -7.70 -0.31 -7.90
C VAL A 45 -8.01 -1.23 -9.08
N ILE A 46 -6.98 -1.85 -9.63
CA ILE A 46 -7.11 -2.85 -10.70
C ILE A 46 -7.49 -4.19 -10.07
N GLU A 47 -6.73 -4.57 -9.05
CA GLU A 47 -6.93 -5.84 -8.34
C GLU A 47 -6.25 -5.80 -6.98
N TRP A 48 -6.70 -6.65 -6.04
CA TRP A 48 -6.10 -6.78 -4.72
C TRP A 48 -6.38 -8.16 -4.12
N ASP A 49 -5.56 -8.55 -3.17
CA ASP A 49 -5.80 -9.74 -2.34
C ASP A 49 -5.28 -9.54 -0.92
N LEU A 50 -5.78 -10.35 0.01
CA LEU A 50 -5.47 -10.28 1.44
C LEU A 50 -5.08 -11.66 1.97
N TYR A 51 -3.86 -11.78 2.48
CA TYR A 51 -3.32 -13.03 3.03
C TYR A 51 -3.33 -13.00 4.55
N GLU A 52 -3.85 -14.07 5.15
CA GLU A 52 -3.93 -14.19 6.61
C GLU A 52 -2.57 -14.41 7.26
N LYS A 53 -1.67 -15.13 6.59
CA LYS A 53 -0.36 -15.49 7.13
C LYS A 53 0.74 -15.27 6.10
N GLY A 54 1.90 -14.86 6.60
CA GLY A 54 3.09 -14.63 5.78
C GLY A 54 3.07 -13.34 4.99
N GLY A 55 4.24 -12.93 4.48
CA GLY A 55 4.41 -11.81 3.56
C GLY A 55 4.20 -12.22 2.10
N ILE A 56 4.38 -11.27 1.20
CA ILE A 56 4.41 -11.54 -0.24
C ILE A 56 5.82 -11.97 -0.61
N ASN A 57 5.96 -13.25 -0.93
CA ASN A 57 7.17 -13.79 -1.53
C ASN A 57 7.07 -13.72 -3.07
N THR A 58 8.15 -14.09 -3.74
CA THR A 58 8.23 -14.09 -5.21
C THR A 58 7.11 -14.93 -5.85
N ASP A 59 6.79 -16.09 -5.32
CA ASP A 59 5.79 -16.98 -5.92
C ASP A 59 4.37 -16.42 -5.78
N ARG A 60 4.00 -15.87 -4.62
CA ARG A 60 2.72 -15.17 -4.43
C ARG A 60 2.60 -13.95 -5.36
N LEU A 61 3.68 -13.20 -5.53
CA LEU A 61 3.68 -12.07 -6.45
C LEU A 61 3.52 -12.53 -7.91
N ILE A 62 4.20 -13.60 -8.32
CA ILE A 62 4.06 -14.19 -9.65
C ILE A 62 2.62 -14.64 -9.89
N GLU A 63 2.02 -15.34 -8.93
CA GLU A 63 0.63 -15.80 -9.02
C GLU A 63 -0.32 -14.62 -9.17
N PHE A 64 -0.19 -13.60 -8.32
CA PHE A 64 -1.01 -12.40 -8.38
C PHE A 64 -0.86 -11.68 -9.72
N LEU A 65 0.37 -11.46 -10.19
CA LEU A 65 0.65 -10.80 -11.46
C LEU A 65 0.09 -11.61 -12.64
N LYS A 66 0.31 -12.92 -12.66
CA LYS A 66 -0.17 -13.80 -13.73
C LYS A 66 -1.68 -13.81 -13.81
N LYS A 67 -2.37 -13.97 -12.69
CA LYS A 67 -3.83 -14.08 -12.63
C LYS A 67 -4.52 -12.76 -12.93
N ASN A 68 -4.01 -11.67 -12.39
CA ASN A 68 -4.77 -10.43 -12.27
C ASN A 68 -4.25 -9.30 -13.16
N ILE A 69 -2.98 -9.33 -13.53
CA ILE A 69 -2.35 -8.21 -14.23
C ILE A 69 -1.98 -8.61 -15.67
N THR A 70 -1.08 -9.59 -15.83
CA THR A 70 -0.57 -9.93 -17.15
C THR A 70 -1.58 -10.69 -18.01
N SER A 71 -2.63 -11.27 -17.43
CA SER A 71 -3.74 -11.85 -18.15
C SER A 71 -4.68 -10.80 -18.76
N LYS A 72 -4.82 -9.64 -18.10
CA LYS A 72 -5.81 -8.61 -18.42
C LYS A 72 -5.20 -7.38 -19.12
N LEU A 73 -3.95 -7.06 -18.84
CA LEU A 73 -3.30 -5.83 -19.30
C LEU A 73 -2.24 -6.10 -20.37
N ARG A 74 -2.18 -5.21 -21.36
CA ARG A 74 -1.20 -5.22 -22.45
C ARG A 74 -0.65 -3.81 -22.66
N ASN A 75 0.62 -3.72 -23.04
CA ASN A 75 1.31 -2.45 -23.34
C ASN A 75 1.23 -1.44 -22.18
N LYS A 76 1.32 -1.93 -20.94
CA LYS A 76 1.31 -1.09 -19.72
C LYS A 76 2.68 -1.08 -19.07
N LEU A 77 2.99 0.03 -18.41
CA LEU A 77 4.14 0.14 -17.53
C LEU A 77 3.74 -0.32 -16.12
N ILE A 78 4.32 -1.42 -15.68
CA ILE A 78 4.11 -1.99 -14.34
C ILE A 78 5.23 -1.48 -13.44
N ILE A 79 4.87 -0.69 -12.44
CA ILE A 79 5.82 -0.12 -11.49
C ILE A 79 5.79 -0.97 -10.22
N LEU A 80 6.95 -1.51 -9.85
CA LEU A 80 7.15 -2.25 -8.60
C LEU A 80 8.14 -1.50 -7.70
N ASP A 81 8.03 -1.71 -6.39
CA ASP A 81 9.10 -1.29 -5.50
C ASP A 81 10.38 -2.12 -5.73
N ASN A 82 11.47 -1.70 -5.14
CA ASN A 82 12.78 -2.30 -5.36
C ASN A 82 13.12 -3.39 -4.32
N ALA A 83 12.11 -4.08 -3.77
CA ALA A 83 12.32 -5.20 -2.87
C ALA A 83 13.05 -6.35 -3.58
N SER A 84 13.88 -7.09 -2.85
CA SER A 84 14.64 -8.22 -3.40
C SER A 84 13.72 -9.30 -3.99
N SER A 85 12.58 -9.56 -3.36
CA SER A 85 11.56 -10.49 -3.86
C SER A 85 10.94 -10.06 -5.20
N HIS A 86 10.93 -8.76 -5.52
CA HIS A 86 10.37 -8.21 -6.75
C HIS A 86 11.37 -8.20 -7.91
N ARG A 87 12.67 -8.25 -7.63
CA ARG A 87 13.75 -8.24 -8.66
C ARG A 87 14.02 -9.59 -9.30
N ASN A 88 13.23 -10.59 -9.02
CA ASN A 88 13.41 -11.92 -9.55
C ASN A 88 13.23 -11.93 -11.08
N GLU A 89 14.12 -12.64 -11.79
CA GLU A 89 14.08 -12.71 -13.25
C GLU A 89 12.77 -13.30 -13.77
N ARG A 90 12.19 -14.28 -13.07
CA ARG A 90 10.87 -14.86 -13.40
C ARG A 90 9.75 -13.81 -13.45
N ILE A 91 9.84 -12.77 -12.60
CA ILE A 91 8.86 -11.65 -12.60
C ILE A 91 9.07 -10.78 -13.83
N LYS A 92 10.32 -10.47 -14.16
CA LYS A 92 10.65 -9.68 -15.36
C LYS A 92 10.19 -10.38 -16.63
N GLU A 93 10.49 -11.65 -16.77
CA GLU A 93 10.07 -12.46 -17.92
C GLU A 93 8.54 -12.50 -18.04
N LEU A 94 7.85 -12.71 -16.92
CA LEU A 94 6.38 -12.75 -16.89
C LEU A 94 5.76 -11.43 -17.34
N VAL A 95 6.26 -10.31 -16.83
CA VAL A 95 5.70 -8.99 -17.13
C VAL A 95 6.07 -8.55 -18.54
N ASN A 96 7.36 -8.73 -18.95
CA ASN A 96 7.87 -8.25 -20.21
C ASN A 96 7.32 -9.00 -21.45
N LYS A 97 6.61 -10.11 -21.26
CA LYS A 97 5.91 -10.77 -22.37
C LYS A 97 4.92 -9.85 -23.09
N HIS A 98 4.25 -8.95 -22.36
CA HIS A 98 3.18 -8.11 -22.90
C HIS A 98 3.13 -6.70 -22.31
N ASN A 99 3.98 -6.40 -21.35
CA ASN A 99 4.02 -5.13 -20.62
C ASN A 99 5.48 -4.71 -20.42
N ASN A 100 5.70 -3.54 -19.84
CA ASN A 100 7.04 -3.09 -19.44
C ASN A 100 7.11 -3.03 -17.92
N ILE A 101 8.28 -3.33 -17.34
CA ILE A 101 8.51 -3.24 -15.90
C ILE A 101 9.44 -2.07 -15.58
N LEU A 102 9.11 -1.34 -14.51
CA LEU A 102 9.95 -0.31 -13.93
C LEU A 102 10.05 -0.53 -12.43
N TYR A 103 11.26 -0.49 -11.89
CA TYR A 103 11.48 -0.52 -10.45
C TYR A 103 11.60 0.90 -9.89
N ALA A 104 10.87 1.17 -8.83
CA ALA A 104 10.97 2.45 -8.12
C ALA A 104 12.37 2.67 -7.56
N VAL A 105 12.76 3.94 -7.44
CA VAL A 105 14.06 4.30 -6.88
C VAL A 105 14.13 3.88 -5.42
N PRO A 106 15.21 3.18 -4.99
CA PRO A 106 15.37 2.76 -3.61
C PRO A 106 15.30 3.95 -2.65
N TYR A 107 14.65 3.74 -1.50
CA TYR A 107 14.54 4.73 -0.41
C TYR A 107 13.78 6.02 -0.75
N GLN A 108 13.10 6.09 -1.89
CA GLN A 108 12.28 7.24 -2.29
C GLN A 108 10.78 6.90 -2.21
N HIS A 109 10.26 6.68 -1.01
CA HIS A 109 8.85 6.32 -0.77
C HIS A 109 7.87 7.34 -1.37
N PHE A 110 8.27 8.61 -1.46
CA PHE A 110 7.43 9.68 -2.01
C PHE A 110 7.24 9.61 -3.53
N THR A 111 8.10 8.89 -4.26
CA THR A 111 7.94 8.64 -5.70
C THR A 111 7.12 7.39 -5.99
N ASN A 112 6.74 6.65 -4.95
CA ASN A 112 5.92 5.45 -5.08
C ASN A 112 4.47 5.79 -4.77
N SER A 113 3.65 5.97 -5.81
CA SER A 113 2.24 6.34 -5.70
C SER A 113 1.43 5.40 -4.81
N ILE A 114 1.78 4.12 -4.76
CA ILE A 114 1.03 3.12 -3.97
C ILE A 114 1.16 3.36 -2.46
N GLU A 115 2.24 3.96 -1.98
CA GLU A 115 2.41 4.29 -0.56
C GLU A 115 1.40 5.34 -0.10
N ASN A 116 1.13 6.33 -0.94
CA ASN A 116 0.09 7.32 -0.68
C ASN A 116 -1.30 6.69 -0.67
N TYR A 117 -1.54 5.73 -1.58
CA TYR A 117 -2.77 4.94 -1.58
C TYR A 117 -2.91 4.11 -0.29
N PHE A 118 -1.86 3.44 0.18
CA PHE A 118 -1.89 2.67 1.42
C PHE A 118 -2.17 3.54 2.64
N SER A 119 -1.60 4.73 2.70
CA SER A 119 -1.90 5.70 3.76
C SER A 119 -3.38 6.08 3.77
N MET A 120 -3.94 6.39 2.60
CA MET A 120 -5.36 6.73 2.45
C MET A 120 -6.27 5.56 2.80
N LEU A 121 -5.98 4.34 2.31
CA LEU A 121 -6.74 3.13 2.61
C LEU A 121 -6.76 2.85 4.12
N LYS A 122 -5.60 2.83 4.76
CA LYS A 122 -5.48 2.56 6.19
C LYS A 122 -6.20 3.60 7.04
N SER A 123 -6.11 4.88 6.69
CA SER A 123 -6.82 5.96 7.38
C SER A 123 -8.36 5.78 7.34
N ARG A 124 -8.89 5.27 6.23
CA ARG A 124 -10.33 4.98 6.10
C ARG A 124 -10.73 3.72 6.86
N LEU A 125 -9.90 2.67 6.81
CA LEU A 125 -10.11 1.43 7.55
C LEU A 125 -10.08 1.64 9.08
N GLN A 126 -9.33 2.64 9.60
CA GLN A 126 -9.31 2.98 11.03
C GLN A 126 -10.68 3.34 11.61
N LYS A 127 -11.63 3.69 10.77
CA LYS A 127 -12.99 4.06 11.17
C LYS A 127 -13.95 2.87 11.18
N LEU A 128 -13.48 1.70 10.76
CA LEU A 128 -14.26 0.49 10.58
C LEU A 128 -13.70 -0.64 11.45
N ASP A 129 -14.59 -1.44 12.03
CA ASP A 129 -14.20 -2.64 12.77
C ASP A 129 -14.03 -3.80 11.79
N GLY A 130 -12.81 -4.26 11.61
CA GLY A 130 -12.45 -5.36 10.70
C GLY A 130 -11.84 -6.55 11.44
N LEU A 131 -12.58 -7.14 12.37
CA LEU A 131 -12.06 -8.07 13.35
C LEU A 131 -11.81 -9.47 12.79
N THR A 132 -12.57 -9.89 11.79
CA THR A 132 -12.35 -11.15 11.07
C THR A 132 -11.78 -10.89 9.68
N HIS A 133 -11.15 -11.91 9.10
CA HIS A 133 -10.62 -11.82 7.73
C HIS A 133 -11.72 -11.46 6.71
N ILE A 134 -12.89 -12.09 6.84
CA ILE A 134 -14.05 -11.82 5.98
C ILE A 134 -14.50 -10.37 6.12
N LYS A 135 -14.69 -9.92 7.36
CA LYS A 135 -15.12 -8.54 7.62
C LYS A 135 -14.12 -7.50 7.17
N LEU A 136 -12.83 -7.80 7.30
CA LEU A 136 -11.78 -6.92 6.80
C LEU A 136 -11.79 -6.84 5.27
N LYS A 137 -12.01 -7.96 4.56
CA LYS A 137 -12.20 -7.96 3.11
C LYS A 137 -13.39 -7.10 2.68
N GLU A 138 -14.55 -7.29 3.28
CA GLU A 138 -15.74 -6.47 3.02
C GLU A 138 -15.47 -4.97 3.25
N ASN A 139 -14.77 -4.64 4.34
CA ASN A 139 -14.42 -3.26 4.66
C ASN A 139 -13.45 -2.67 3.62
N ILE A 140 -12.48 -3.45 3.15
CA ILE A 140 -11.55 -3.01 2.09
C ILE A 140 -12.33 -2.74 0.81
N GLU A 141 -13.20 -3.65 0.37
CA GLU A 141 -14.05 -3.47 -0.82
C GLU A 141 -14.93 -2.23 -0.72
N ASN A 142 -15.60 -2.06 0.43
CA ASN A 142 -16.43 -0.88 0.70
C ASN A 142 -15.62 0.43 0.69
N VAL A 143 -14.40 0.41 1.21
CA VAL A 143 -13.51 1.59 1.17
C VAL A 143 -13.07 1.86 -0.25
N ILE A 144 -12.66 0.85 -1.01
CA ILE A 144 -12.22 0.99 -2.41
C ILE A 144 -13.35 1.58 -3.26
N SER A 145 -14.57 1.06 -3.13
CA SER A 145 -15.73 1.53 -3.92
C SER A 145 -16.09 3.00 -3.66
N LYS A 146 -15.75 3.53 -2.48
CA LYS A 146 -16.03 4.92 -2.09
C LYS A 146 -14.89 5.90 -2.41
N ILE A 147 -13.77 5.44 -2.95
CA ILE A 147 -12.67 6.33 -3.34
C ILE A 147 -12.91 6.83 -4.77
N PRO A 148 -13.14 8.13 -4.97
CA PRO A 148 -13.37 8.67 -6.30
C PRO A 148 -12.09 8.62 -7.15
N LYS A 149 -12.23 8.45 -8.47
CA LYS A 149 -11.11 8.37 -9.44
C LYS A 149 -10.14 9.54 -9.33
N GLU A 150 -10.65 10.72 -9.05
CA GLU A 150 -9.83 11.93 -8.87
C GLU A 150 -8.77 11.76 -7.77
N LYS A 151 -9.07 11.03 -6.70
CA LYS A 151 -8.08 10.75 -5.63
C LYS A 151 -6.91 9.92 -6.13
N TYR A 152 -7.16 8.94 -6.98
CA TYR A 152 -6.10 8.16 -7.61
C TYR A 152 -5.24 9.03 -8.53
N ARG A 153 -5.86 9.84 -9.38
CA ARG A 153 -5.15 10.79 -10.26
C ARG A 153 -4.26 11.74 -9.45
N ASN A 154 -4.77 12.29 -8.36
CA ASN A 154 -4.01 13.17 -7.48
C ASN A 154 -2.83 12.45 -6.79
N ILE A 155 -2.98 11.17 -6.43
CA ILE A 155 -1.89 10.35 -5.90
C ILE A 155 -0.77 10.20 -6.94
N PHE A 156 -1.11 9.84 -8.18
CA PHE A 156 -0.14 9.71 -9.26
C PHE A 156 0.50 11.03 -9.61
N LYS A 157 -0.28 12.10 -9.77
CA LYS A 157 0.22 13.44 -10.00
C LYS A 157 1.19 13.89 -8.90
N GLY A 158 0.82 13.70 -7.65
CA GLY A 158 1.68 14.05 -6.51
C GLY A 158 2.96 13.22 -6.42
N ALA A 159 3.01 12.01 -6.99
CA ALA A 159 4.21 11.17 -7.03
C ALA A 159 5.14 11.53 -8.20
N TYR A 160 4.60 11.87 -9.37
CA TYR A 160 5.36 11.97 -10.61
C TYR A 160 5.44 13.38 -11.18
N GLU A 161 4.53 14.28 -10.84
CA GLU A 161 4.52 15.69 -11.25
C GLU A 161 4.85 16.62 -10.07
N ARG A 162 5.94 16.34 -9.34
CA ARG A 162 6.33 17.16 -8.19
C ARG A 162 6.95 18.46 -8.62
N PRO A 163 6.54 19.60 -8.03
CA PRO A 163 7.30 20.84 -8.16
C PRO A 163 8.75 20.65 -7.67
N GLU A 164 9.71 21.30 -8.30
CA GLU A 164 11.15 21.19 -7.99
C GLU A 164 11.49 21.38 -6.50
N LYS A 165 10.72 22.20 -5.80
CA LYS A 165 10.87 22.40 -4.34
C LYS A 165 10.72 21.14 -3.50
N TYR A 166 10.07 20.10 -4.05
CA TYR A 166 9.88 18.80 -3.40
C TYR A 166 10.82 17.72 -3.95
N VAL A 167 11.57 17.99 -4.99
CA VAL A 167 12.67 17.12 -5.41
C VAL A 167 13.68 17.15 -4.27
N ALA A 168 14.08 16.00 -3.79
CA ALA A 168 15.11 15.89 -2.77
C ALA A 168 16.36 16.59 -3.32
N LYS A 169 16.60 17.81 -2.89
CA LYS A 169 17.91 18.43 -3.10
C LYS A 169 18.89 17.45 -2.48
N ASN A 170 19.98 17.14 -3.17
CA ASN A 170 21.11 16.38 -2.66
C ASN A 170 21.69 17.08 -1.41
N LYS A 171 20.88 17.21 -0.38
CA LYS A 171 21.39 17.45 0.96
C LYS A 171 22.01 16.14 1.36
N THR A 172 23.29 16.02 1.08
CA THR A 172 24.15 15.31 1.97
C THR A 172 23.61 15.61 3.38
N ARG A 173 22.89 14.67 3.97
CA ARG A 173 22.65 14.70 5.40
C ARG A 173 24.05 14.88 5.96
N LYS A 174 24.36 16.04 6.52
CA LYS A 174 25.45 16.16 7.43
C LYS A 174 25.10 15.18 8.54
N ILE A 175 25.65 13.99 8.43
CA ILE A 175 25.72 13.06 9.54
C ILE A 175 26.48 13.87 10.55
N LYS A 176 25.76 14.38 11.54
CA LYS A 176 26.42 14.94 12.73
C LYS A 176 27.21 13.75 13.27
N LYS A 177 28.48 13.72 12.98
CA LYS A 177 29.46 12.93 13.69
C LYS A 177 29.55 13.52 15.08
N ASN A 178 28.63 13.17 15.94
CA ASN A 178 28.76 13.30 17.37
C ASN A 178 29.11 11.91 17.89
N TYR A 179 30.33 11.50 17.61
CA TYR A 179 31.00 10.45 18.33
C TYR A 179 32.41 10.92 18.54
N LEU A 180 32.59 11.64 19.64
CA LEU A 180 33.76 11.68 20.49
C LEU A 180 33.25 11.56 21.89
#